data_44ce26930f304687d74a9415d7f84f15
#
_entry.id   44ce26930f304687d74a9415d7f84f15
#
_cell.length_a   1.000
_cell.length_b   1.000
_cell.length_c   1.000
_cell.angle_alpha   90.00
_cell.angle_beta   90.00
_cell.angle_gamma   90.00
#
_symmetry.space_group_name_H-M   'P 1'
#
loop_
_entity.id
_entity.type
_entity.pdbx_description
1 polymer ?
#
loop_
_entity_poly.entity_id
_entity_poly.type
_entity_poly.pdbx_seq_one_letter_code
_entity_poly.pdbx_strand_id
1 'polypeptide(L)'
;MQIIKKELQFEESLKQRLEFICEFSKVKPTFINGSIRKIEKTNISYIEPHRVIVKDITFLVFNYSNDVYISNLTKKIKLSELEAYLKSM
;
A
#
# COMPACT_ATOMS: atom_id res chain seq x y z
N MET A 1 -3.71 28.11 6.40
CA MET A 1 -3.72 27.33 5.15
C MET A 1 -4.44 26.02 5.38
N GLN A 2 -5.44 25.73 4.58
CA GLN A 2 -6.20 24.49 4.71
C GLN A 2 -5.69 23.45 3.71
N ILE A 3 -5.74 22.19 4.13
CA ILE A 3 -5.43 21.06 3.28
C ILE A 3 -6.72 20.32 3.01
N ILE A 4 -7.08 20.20 1.73
CA ILE A 4 -8.25 19.42 1.32
C ILE A 4 -7.78 17.99 1.12
N LYS A 5 -8.43 17.06 1.83
CA LYS A 5 -8.10 15.65 1.78
C LYS A 5 -9.23 14.86 1.14
N LYS A 6 -8.90 14.05 0.15
CA LYS A 6 -9.85 13.10 -0.45
C LYS A 6 -9.29 11.69 -0.26
N GLU A 7 -10.02 10.86 0.47
CA GLU A 7 -9.63 9.48 0.69
C GLU A 7 -9.78 8.65 -0.59
N LEU A 8 -8.78 7.84 -0.87
CA LEU A 8 -8.79 6.90 -1.99
C LEU A 8 -9.22 5.53 -1.50
N GLN A 9 -10.04 4.84 -2.28
CA GLN A 9 -10.47 3.50 -1.92
C GLN A 9 -9.44 2.48 -2.38
N PHE A 10 -9.08 1.58 -1.49
CA PHE A 10 -8.23 0.44 -1.81
C PHE A 10 -9.00 -0.49 -2.76
N GLU A 11 -8.39 -0.89 -3.86
CA GLU A 11 -9.05 -1.81 -4.79
C GLU A 11 -9.33 -3.15 -4.13
N GLU A 12 -10.55 -3.62 -4.27
CA GLU A 12 -10.99 -4.86 -3.64
C GLU A 12 -10.20 -6.07 -4.14
N SER A 13 -9.93 -6.11 -5.45
CA SER A 13 -9.13 -7.19 -6.03
C SER A 13 -7.70 -7.24 -5.47
N LEU A 14 -7.12 -6.06 -5.22
CA LEU A 14 -5.79 -5.98 -4.63
C LEU A 14 -5.79 -6.42 -3.17
N LYS A 15 -6.81 -6.03 -2.41
CA LYS A 15 -6.97 -6.51 -1.03
C LYS A 15 -7.05 -8.03 -0.99
N GLN A 16 -7.86 -8.61 -1.88
CA GLN A 16 -8.02 -10.07 -1.93
C GLN A 16 -6.70 -10.77 -2.25
N ARG A 17 -5.94 -10.23 -3.18
CA ARG A 17 -4.62 -10.77 -3.51
C ARG A 17 -3.67 -10.72 -2.31
N LEU A 18 -3.65 -9.60 -1.61
CA LEU A 18 -2.80 -9.44 -0.43
C LEU A 18 -3.24 -10.36 0.71
N GLU A 19 -4.53 -10.48 0.95
CA GLU A 19 -5.06 -11.40 1.95
C GLU A 19 -4.69 -12.85 1.63
N PHE A 20 -4.83 -13.23 0.36
CA PHE A 20 -4.48 -14.58 -0.10
C PHE A 20 -3.00 -14.89 0.12
N ILE A 21 -2.12 -13.95 -0.24
CA ILE A 21 -0.68 -14.13 -0.06
C ILE A 21 -0.32 -14.24 1.43
N CYS A 22 -0.91 -13.38 2.26
CA CYS A 22 -0.63 -13.37 3.69
C CYS A 22 -1.16 -14.61 4.39
N GLU A 23 -2.22 -15.22 3.88
CA GLU A 23 -2.79 -16.44 4.44
C GLU A 23 -1.79 -17.59 4.44
N PHE A 24 -0.99 -17.71 3.39
CA PHE A 24 0.06 -18.74 3.33
C PHE A 24 1.09 -18.61 4.43
N SER A 25 1.29 -17.41 4.92
CA SER A 25 2.23 -17.14 6.03
C SER A 25 1.50 -17.02 7.37
N LYS A 26 0.21 -17.31 7.41
CA LYS A 26 -0.63 -17.27 8.61
C LYS A 26 -0.61 -15.91 9.29
N VAL A 27 -0.58 -14.84 8.51
CA VAL A 27 -0.63 -13.47 9.01
C VAL A 27 -1.83 -12.77 8.41
N LYS A 28 -2.35 -11.79 9.14
CA LYS A 28 -3.48 -11.00 8.67
C LYS A 28 -3.04 -9.58 8.36
N PRO A 29 -3.23 -9.10 7.12
CA PRO A 29 -2.85 -7.74 6.79
C PRO A 29 -3.87 -6.73 7.30
N THR A 30 -3.39 -5.53 7.62
CA THR A 30 -4.23 -4.38 7.93
C THR A 30 -4.09 -3.38 6.79
N PHE A 31 -5.23 -2.96 6.22
CA PHE A 31 -5.25 -2.06 5.09
C PHE A 31 -5.57 -0.63 5.53
N ILE A 32 -4.80 0.32 5.04
CA ILE A 32 -5.02 1.74 5.28
C ILE A 32 -5.13 2.43 3.94
N ASN A 33 -6.27 3.09 3.69
CA ASN A 33 -6.49 3.80 2.44
C ASN A 33 -5.58 5.01 2.34
N GLY A 34 -5.04 5.20 1.14
CA GLY A 34 -4.31 6.42 0.80
C GLY A 34 -5.25 7.59 0.56
N SER A 35 -4.69 8.72 0.21
CA SER A 35 -5.47 9.93 -0.04
C SER A 35 -4.79 10.84 -1.04
N ILE A 36 -5.58 11.68 -1.68
CA ILE A 36 -5.10 12.82 -2.45
C ILE A 36 -5.26 14.04 -1.57
N ARG A 37 -4.19 14.79 -1.37
CA ARG A 37 -4.21 16.02 -0.58
C ARG A 37 -3.87 17.20 -1.47
N LYS A 38 -4.62 18.27 -1.32
CA LYS A 38 -4.44 19.52 -2.07
C LYS A 38 -4.32 20.68 -1.08
N ILE A 39 -3.32 21.52 -1.30
CA ILE A 39 -3.19 22.74 -0.51
C ILE A 39 -4.11 23.78 -1.11
N GLU A 40 -5.05 24.28 -0.31
CA GLU A 40 -6.05 25.26 -0.75
C GLU A 40 -5.40 26.50 -1.36
N LYS A 41 -6.04 27.01 -2.42
CA LYS A 41 -5.59 28.21 -3.15
C LYS A 41 -4.24 28.06 -3.83
N THR A 42 -3.79 26.83 -4.05
CA THR A 42 -2.56 26.55 -4.79
C THR A 42 -2.84 25.46 -5.81
N ASN A 43 -1.88 25.24 -6.72
CA ASN A 43 -1.93 24.10 -7.64
C ASN A 43 -1.14 22.90 -7.09
N ILE A 44 -0.74 22.98 -5.84
CA ILE A 44 0.06 21.92 -5.22
C ILE A 44 -0.87 20.81 -4.72
N SER A 45 -0.64 19.61 -5.22
CA SER A 45 -1.32 18.42 -4.73
C SER A 45 -0.32 17.28 -4.61
N TYR A 46 -0.60 16.36 -3.72
CA TYR A 46 0.25 15.17 -3.56
C TYR A 46 -0.60 13.98 -3.18
N ILE A 47 -0.08 12.81 -3.46
CA ILE A 47 -0.74 11.54 -3.19
C ILE A 47 -0.04 10.85 -2.03
N GLU A 48 -0.83 10.50 -1.02
CA GLU A 48 -0.38 9.62 0.05
C GLU A 48 -0.78 8.20 -0.37
N PRO A 49 0.17 7.29 -0.57
CA PRO A 49 -0.16 5.96 -1.10
C PRO A 49 -0.92 5.10 -0.08
N HIS A 50 -1.59 4.08 -0.58
CA HIS A 50 -2.17 3.07 0.29
C HIS A 50 -1.08 2.38 1.09
N ARG A 51 -1.42 1.90 2.28
CA ARG A 51 -0.50 1.17 3.14
C ARG A 51 -1.09 -0.17 3.52
N VAL A 52 -0.24 -1.14 3.70
CA VAL A 52 -0.62 -2.44 4.26
C VAL A 52 0.37 -2.78 5.36
N ILE A 53 -0.15 -3.18 6.51
CA ILE A 53 0.67 -3.57 7.67
C ILE A 53 0.62 -5.08 7.79
N VAL A 54 1.81 -5.70 7.72
CA VAL A 54 1.96 -7.15 7.83
C VAL A 54 3.09 -7.44 8.81
N LYS A 55 2.82 -8.21 9.85
CA LYS A 55 3.82 -8.54 10.89
C LYS A 55 4.50 -7.31 11.46
N ASP A 56 3.71 -6.27 11.77
CA ASP A 56 4.19 -5.00 12.33
C ASP A 56 5.10 -4.20 11.37
N ILE A 57 5.19 -4.59 10.11
CA ILE A 57 5.92 -3.85 9.09
C ILE A 57 4.91 -3.13 8.20
N THR A 58 5.11 -1.83 8.02
CA THR A 58 4.27 -1.03 7.15
C THR A 58 4.87 -1.00 5.75
N PHE A 59 4.08 -1.42 4.77
CA PHE A 59 4.46 -1.35 3.37
C PHE A 59 3.63 -0.29 2.66
N LEU A 60 4.28 0.51 1.81
CA LEU A 60 3.59 1.42 0.90
C LEU A 60 3.25 0.65 -0.37
N VAL A 61 2.05 0.83 -0.86
CA VAL A 61 1.56 0.12 -2.04
C VAL A 61 1.56 1.06 -3.23
N PHE A 62 2.35 0.74 -4.25
CA PHE A 62 2.49 1.53 -5.47
C PHE A 62 2.05 0.73 -6.68
N ASN A 63 1.46 1.41 -7.64
CA ASN A 63 1.08 0.81 -8.91
C ASN A 63 1.96 1.41 -10.02
N TYR A 64 2.87 0.61 -10.55
CA TYR A 64 3.76 1.02 -11.63
C TYR A 64 3.51 0.15 -12.86
N SER A 65 3.22 0.81 -13.99
CA SER A 65 2.91 0.12 -15.24
C SER A 65 1.81 -0.92 -15.00
N ASN A 66 2.03 -2.17 -15.27
CA ASN A 66 1.03 -3.21 -15.08
C ASN A 66 1.34 -4.11 -13.89
N ASP A 67 2.14 -3.64 -12.95
CA ASP A 67 2.52 -4.40 -11.78
C ASP A 67 2.29 -3.58 -10.51
N VAL A 68 2.14 -4.26 -9.40
CA VAL A 68 1.96 -3.64 -8.10
C VAL A 68 3.21 -3.91 -7.27
N TYR A 69 3.76 -2.84 -6.71
CA TYR A 69 4.96 -2.91 -5.88
C TYR A 69 4.62 -2.58 -4.45
N ILE A 70 5.27 -3.28 -3.53
CA ILE A 70 5.19 -3.04 -2.10
C ILE A 70 6.58 -2.61 -1.65
N SER A 71 6.63 -1.55 -0.85
CA SER A 71 7.91 -0.99 -0.40
C SER A 71 7.87 -0.68 1.08
N ASN A 72 8.94 -1.02 1.78
CA ASN A 72 9.20 -0.48 3.11
C ASN A 72 10.42 0.43 3.04
N LEU A 73 10.95 0.87 4.18
CA LEU A 73 12.06 1.82 4.21
C LEU A 73 13.35 1.27 3.59
N THR A 74 13.51 -0.03 3.51
CA THR A 74 14.75 -0.67 3.10
C THR A 74 14.65 -1.48 1.83
N LYS A 75 13.44 -1.81 1.38
CA LYS A 75 13.28 -2.74 0.28
C LYS A 75 12.01 -2.47 -0.51
N LYS A 76 12.12 -2.61 -1.83
CA LYS A 76 10.99 -2.54 -2.76
C LYS A 76 10.86 -3.89 -3.45
N ILE A 77 9.69 -4.51 -3.37
CA ILE A 77 9.45 -5.83 -3.94
C ILE A 77 8.17 -5.81 -4.77
N LYS A 78 8.11 -6.68 -5.77
CA LYS A 78 6.88 -6.90 -6.52
C LYS A 78 5.89 -7.67 -5.67
N LEU A 79 4.61 -7.46 -5.93
CA LEU A 79 3.57 -8.19 -5.21
C LEU A 79 3.73 -9.71 -5.36
N SER A 80 4.14 -10.17 -6.55
CA SER A 80 4.38 -11.59 -6.81
C SER A 80 5.51 -12.18 -5.97
N GLU A 81 6.41 -11.34 -5.44
CA GLU A 81 7.54 -11.78 -4.62
C GLU A 81 7.24 -11.70 -3.11
N LEU A 82 6.09 -11.15 -2.75
CA LEU A 82 5.74 -10.91 -1.35
C LEU A 82 5.68 -12.20 -0.53
N GLU A 83 5.13 -13.26 -1.11
CA GLU A 83 5.03 -14.55 -0.41
C GLU A 83 6.41 -15.08 0.00
N ALA A 84 7.35 -15.06 -0.93
CA ALA A 84 8.72 -15.50 -0.64
C ALA A 84 9.38 -14.60 0.42
N TYR A 85 9.14 -13.30 0.33
CA TYR A 85 9.66 -12.35 1.31
C TYR A 85 9.12 -12.63 2.71
N LEU A 86 7.82 -12.88 2.84
CA LEU A 86 7.20 -13.17 4.14
C LEU A 86 7.72 -14.49 4.74
N LYS A 87 7.96 -15.48 3.89
CA LYS A 87 8.50 -16.76 4.35
C LYS A 87 9.94 -16.65 4.84
N SER A 88 10.67 -15.66 4.37
CA SER A 88 12.08 -15.45 4.78
C SER A 88 12.22 -14.65 6.07
N MET A 89 11.14 -14.14 6.59
CA MET A 89 11.13 -13.34 7.82
C MET A 89 11.13 -14.21 9.06
#